data_3fd965387e2ff93beb271e2c710d1f4a
#
_entry.id   3fd965387e2ff93beb271e2c710d1f4a
#
_cell.length_a   1.000
_cell.length_b   1.000
_cell.length_c   1.000
_cell.angle_alpha   90.00
_cell.angle_beta   90.00
_cell.angle_gamma   90.00
#
_symmetry.space_group_name_H-M   'P 1'
#
loop_
_entity.id
_entity.type
_entity.pdbx_description
1 polymer ?
#
loop_
_entity_poly.entity_id
_entity_poly.type
_entity_poly.pdbx_seq_one_letter_code
_entity_poly.pdbx_strand_id
1 'polypeptide(L)'
;LLARLLENLLNNSVRHNPKPVNITVYTRRVGERFCLTVADDGIGYPPAVLAALNTAEPADNAPHILGLYVVQQIAAAHGGRAVFGQNTPCGAKATVWLPGRA
;
A
#
# COMPACT_ATOMS: atom_id res chain seq x y z
N LEU A 1 -11.11 5.25 9.51
CA LEU A 1 -9.84 4.50 9.40
C LEU A 1 -9.46 4.20 7.94
N LEU A 2 -10.43 3.86 7.11
CA LEU A 2 -10.12 3.59 5.70
C LEU A 2 -9.65 4.84 4.97
N ALA A 3 -10.18 6.00 5.32
CA ALA A 3 -9.71 7.26 4.76
C ALA A 3 -8.24 7.49 5.13
N ARG A 4 -7.84 7.16 6.35
CA ARG A 4 -6.46 7.30 6.78
C ARG A 4 -5.55 6.32 6.05
N LEU A 5 -6.02 5.11 5.81
CA LEU A 5 -5.28 4.12 5.03
C LEU A 5 -5.00 4.66 3.63
N LEU A 6 -6.02 5.18 2.97
CA LEU A 6 -5.89 5.74 1.64
C LEU A 6 -4.95 6.94 1.62
N GLU A 7 -5.08 7.85 2.60
CA GLU A 7 -4.18 8.99 2.72
C GLU A 7 -2.73 8.57 2.85
N ASN A 8 -2.45 7.55 3.66
CA ASN A 8 -1.09 7.06 3.83
C ASN A 8 -0.52 6.52 2.53
N LEU A 9 -1.33 5.79 1.77
CA LEU A 9 -0.88 5.26 0.48
C LEU A 9 -0.62 6.38 -0.53
N LEU A 10 -1.52 7.36 -0.62
CA LEU A 10 -1.36 8.47 -1.54
C LEU A 10 -0.15 9.33 -1.17
N ASN A 11 0.01 9.64 0.11
CA ASN A 11 1.15 10.42 0.58
C ASN A 11 2.46 9.71 0.31
N ASN A 12 2.48 8.40 0.47
CA ASN A 12 3.68 7.62 0.20
C ASN A 12 4.08 7.71 -1.27
N SER A 13 3.12 7.61 -2.17
CA SER A 13 3.40 7.73 -3.61
C SER A 13 3.96 9.11 -3.97
N VAL A 14 3.43 10.17 -3.34
CA VAL A 14 3.91 11.53 -3.61
C VAL A 14 5.32 11.73 -3.04
N ARG A 15 5.54 11.31 -1.79
CA ARG A 15 6.80 11.58 -1.08
C ARG A 15 7.99 10.84 -1.64
N HIS A 16 7.79 9.64 -2.15
CA HIS A 16 8.91 8.80 -2.58
C HIS A 16 9.29 9.00 -4.03
N ASN A 17 8.59 9.85 -4.73
CA ASN A 17 8.90 10.10 -6.12
C ASN A 17 9.44 11.52 -6.28
N PRO A 18 10.65 11.67 -6.85
CA PRO A 18 11.25 12.99 -7.02
C PRO A 18 10.54 13.83 -8.08
N LYS A 19 9.72 13.20 -8.89
CA LYS A 19 8.95 13.87 -9.96
C LYS A 19 7.47 13.55 -9.78
N PRO A 20 6.58 14.38 -10.33
CA PRO A 20 5.16 14.05 -10.32
C PRO A 20 4.89 12.69 -10.94
N VAL A 21 3.98 11.95 -10.34
CA VAL A 21 3.58 10.62 -10.80
C VAL A 21 2.08 10.58 -11.05
N ASN A 22 1.68 9.68 -11.91
CA ASN A 22 0.27 9.34 -12.08
C ASN A 22 -0.09 8.28 -11.07
N ILE A 23 -1.13 8.54 -10.28
CA ILE A 23 -1.61 7.61 -9.27
C ILE A 23 -2.97 7.10 -9.72
N THR A 24 -3.11 5.79 -9.76
CA THR A 24 -4.37 5.13 -10.10
C THR A 24 -4.92 4.49 -8.85
N VAL A 25 -6.17 4.79 -8.54
CA VAL A 25 -6.88 4.18 -7.40
C VAL A 25 -8.11 3.49 -7.96
N TYR A 26 -8.25 2.21 -7.66
CA TYR A 26 -9.43 1.49 -8.09
C TYR A 26 -9.80 0.41 -7.07
N THR A 27 -11.06 0.01 -7.13
CA THR A 27 -11.58 -1.06 -6.31
C THR A 27 -12.13 -2.16 -7.19
N ARG A 28 -12.04 -3.39 -6.69
CA ARG A 28 -12.62 -4.55 -7.34
C ARG A 28 -13.32 -5.40 -6.29
N ARG A 29 -14.37 -6.05 -6.72
CA ARG A 29 -14.99 -7.07 -5.91
C ARG A 29 -14.56 -8.44 -6.44
N VAL A 30 -14.02 -9.27 -5.55
CA VAL A 30 -13.57 -10.62 -5.89
C VAL A 30 -14.26 -11.58 -4.94
N GLY A 31 -15.35 -12.20 -5.41
CA GLY A 31 -16.19 -13.03 -4.54
C GLY A 31 -16.79 -12.18 -3.43
N GLU A 32 -16.51 -12.54 -2.19
CA GLU A 32 -17.01 -11.82 -1.02
C GLU A 32 -16.00 -10.81 -0.47
N ARG A 33 -14.94 -10.53 -1.22
CA ARG A 33 -13.90 -9.60 -0.79
C ARG A 33 -13.88 -8.36 -1.65
N PHE A 34 -13.41 -7.28 -1.07
CA PHE A 34 -13.04 -6.08 -1.79
C PHE A 34 -11.54 -5.94 -1.85
N CYS A 35 -11.08 -5.46 -2.97
CA CYS A 35 -9.69 -5.18 -3.20
C CYS A 35 -9.57 -3.69 -3.55
N LEU A 36 -8.84 -2.94 -2.74
CA LEU A 36 -8.51 -1.54 -3.02
C LEU A 36 -7.07 -1.50 -3.48
N THR A 37 -6.83 -0.96 -4.66
CA THR A 37 -5.48 -0.85 -5.21
C THR A 37 -5.10 0.61 -5.40
N VAL A 38 -3.90 0.95 -4.95
CA VAL A 38 -3.26 2.24 -5.21
C VAL A 38 -1.95 1.94 -5.93
N ALA A 39 -1.83 2.41 -7.15
CA ALA A 39 -0.66 2.16 -7.98
C ALA A 39 -0.14 3.48 -8.54
N ASP A 40 1.18 3.59 -8.68
CA ASP A 40 1.79 4.74 -9.31
C ASP A 40 2.76 4.30 -10.40
N ASP A 41 3.20 5.25 -11.21
CA ASP A 41 4.15 5.01 -12.30
C ASP A 41 5.54 5.57 -11.98
N GLY A 42 5.86 5.68 -10.69
CA GLY A 42 7.12 6.25 -10.22
C GLY A 42 8.26 5.23 -10.17
N ILE A 43 9.12 5.41 -9.18
CA ILE A 43 10.32 4.58 -9.04
C ILE A 43 10.06 3.21 -8.41
N GLY A 44 8.91 3.01 -7.83
CA GLY A 44 8.58 1.78 -7.12
C GLY A 44 9.15 1.73 -5.71
N TYR A 45 8.84 0.65 -5.01
CA TYR A 45 9.41 0.44 -3.68
C TYR A 45 10.84 -0.05 -3.79
N PRO A 46 11.76 0.49 -2.99
CA PRO A 46 13.10 -0.11 -2.88
C PRO A 46 12.99 -1.56 -2.42
N PRO A 47 13.89 -2.45 -2.89
CA PRO A 47 13.84 -3.86 -2.49
C PRO A 47 13.89 -4.05 -0.96
N ALA A 48 14.65 -3.24 -0.25
CA ALA A 48 14.73 -3.33 1.21
C ALA A 48 13.39 -3.00 1.87
N VAL A 49 12.64 -2.04 1.30
CA VAL A 49 11.30 -1.70 1.80
C VAL A 49 10.34 -2.84 1.58
N LEU A 50 10.33 -3.44 0.39
CA LEU A 50 9.48 -4.59 0.11
C LEU A 50 9.79 -5.76 1.03
N ALA A 51 11.07 -6.03 1.25
CA ALA A 51 11.47 -7.10 2.16
C ALA A 51 10.96 -6.84 3.57
N ALA A 52 11.09 -5.60 4.07
CA ALA A 52 10.60 -5.23 5.39
C ALA A 52 9.08 -5.35 5.51
N LEU A 53 8.35 -4.93 4.47
CA LEU A 53 6.88 -4.99 4.49
C LEU A 53 6.36 -6.41 4.38
N ASN A 54 7.09 -7.30 3.73
CA ASN A 54 6.69 -8.69 3.54
C ASN A 54 7.16 -9.61 4.65
N THR A 55 7.87 -9.09 5.65
CA THR A 55 8.20 -9.81 6.86
C THR A 55 7.32 -9.30 8.00
N ALA A 56 7.19 -10.11 9.05
CA ALA A 56 6.38 -9.70 10.20
C ALA A 56 7.10 -8.71 11.10
N GLU A 57 8.37 -8.41 10.85
CA GLU A 57 9.17 -7.56 11.73
C GLU A 57 9.34 -6.16 11.16
N PRO A 58 9.04 -5.12 11.94
CA PRO A 58 9.26 -3.75 11.51
C PRO A 58 10.76 -3.47 11.37
N ALA A 59 11.10 -2.74 10.33
CA ALA A 59 12.45 -2.24 10.18
C ALA A 59 12.63 -1.03 11.12
N ASP A 60 13.61 -1.11 12.00
CA ASP A 60 13.76 -0.15 13.08
C ASP A 60 14.13 1.27 12.63
N ASN A 61 14.63 1.44 11.42
CA ASN A 61 15.22 2.71 11.01
C ASN A 61 14.70 3.23 9.68
N ALA A 62 13.44 2.99 9.37
CA ALA A 62 12.89 3.45 8.13
C ALA A 62 11.60 4.22 8.38
N PRO A 63 11.68 5.47 8.82
CA PRO A 63 10.50 6.27 9.14
C PRO A 63 9.57 6.45 7.94
N HIS A 64 10.09 6.37 6.71
CA HIS A 64 9.27 6.50 5.52
C HIS A 64 8.37 5.29 5.27
N ILE A 65 8.64 4.12 5.88
CA ILE A 65 7.75 2.98 5.75
C ILE A 65 6.76 2.87 6.92
N LEU A 66 6.85 3.76 7.89
CA LEU A 66 5.95 3.75 9.03
C LEU A 66 4.50 3.91 8.59
N GLY A 67 4.23 4.79 7.62
CA GLY A 67 2.89 4.95 7.06
C GLY A 67 2.36 3.68 6.41
N LEU A 68 3.25 2.89 5.79
CA LEU A 68 2.87 1.62 5.18
C LEU A 68 2.56 0.57 6.23
N TYR A 69 3.26 0.56 7.36
CA TYR A 69 2.90 -0.29 8.49
C TYR A 69 1.53 0.08 9.05
N VAL A 70 1.21 1.36 9.11
CA VAL A 70 -0.12 1.80 9.55
C VAL A 70 -1.18 1.25 8.59
N VAL A 71 -0.91 1.24 7.29
CA VAL A 71 -1.80 0.65 6.30
C VAL A 71 -2.03 -0.83 6.60
N GLN A 72 -0.96 -1.58 6.89
CA GLN A 72 -1.06 -2.99 7.25
C GLN A 72 -1.92 -3.19 8.52
N GLN A 73 -1.71 -2.36 9.52
CA GLN A 73 -2.45 -2.45 10.77
C GLN A 73 -3.93 -2.13 10.58
N ILE A 74 -4.25 -1.11 9.80
CA ILE A 74 -5.64 -0.77 9.53
C ILE A 74 -6.33 -1.89 8.76
N ALA A 75 -5.67 -2.45 7.75
CA ALA A 75 -6.22 -3.56 6.98
C ALA A 75 -6.48 -4.76 7.89
N ALA A 76 -5.53 -5.09 8.76
CA ALA A 76 -5.69 -6.21 9.69
C ALA A 76 -6.84 -5.96 10.69
N ALA A 77 -6.99 -4.72 11.16
CA ALA A 77 -8.08 -4.36 12.06
C ALA A 77 -9.45 -4.51 11.41
N HIS A 78 -9.51 -4.43 10.08
CA HIS A 78 -10.75 -4.64 9.33
C HIS A 78 -10.92 -6.10 8.86
N GLY A 79 -10.07 -7.00 9.33
CA GLY A 79 -10.14 -8.40 8.93
C GLY A 79 -9.53 -8.71 7.58
N GLY A 80 -8.73 -7.80 7.05
CA GLY A 80 -8.08 -7.95 5.76
C GLY A 80 -6.57 -7.93 5.85
N ARG A 81 -5.94 -7.62 4.73
CA ARG A 81 -4.49 -7.50 4.67
C ARG A 81 -4.07 -6.56 3.55
N ALA A 82 -2.86 -6.06 3.63
CA ALA A 82 -2.25 -5.24 2.59
C ALA A 82 -1.07 -5.98 1.98
N VAL A 83 -0.96 -5.93 0.67
CA VAL A 83 0.13 -6.54 -0.09
C VAL A 83 0.80 -5.44 -0.90
N PHE A 84 2.11 -5.36 -0.82
CA PHE A 84 2.90 -4.36 -1.52
C PHE A 84 3.77 -5.02 -2.57
N GLY A 85 3.86 -4.39 -3.73
CA GLY A 85 4.65 -4.91 -4.83
C GLY A 85 5.02 -3.83 -5.81
N GLN A 86 5.62 -4.23 -6.91
CA GLN A 86 5.95 -3.31 -7.98
C GLN A 86 4.82 -3.27 -9.00
N ASN A 87 4.61 -2.09 -9.57
CA ASN A 87 3.65 -1.92 -10.65
C ASN A 87 4.32 -2.27 -11.98
N THR A 88 3.53 -2.56 -12.99
CA THR A 88 4.01 -2.88 -14.33
C THR A 88 3.56 -1.77 -15.29
N PRO A 89 4.46 -1.22 -16.10
CA PRO A 89 5.87 -1.54 -16.30
C PRO A 89 6.81 -0.92 -15.26
N CYS A 90 6.34 0.01 -14.43
CA CYS A 90 7.16 0.62 -13.39
C CYS A 90 6.26 1.18 -12.29
N GLY A 91 6.87 1.47 -11.14
CA GLY A 91 6.19 2.11 -10.05
C GLY A 91 5.87 1.17 -8.90
N ALA A 92 5.09 1.67 -7.94
CA ALA A 92 4.69 0.95 -6.75
C ALA A 92 3.21 0.59 -6.83
N LYS A 93 2.85 -0.51 -6.19
CA LYS A 93 1.47 -0.97 -6.17
C LYS A 93 1.16 -1.54 -4.79
N ALA A 94 0.14 -0.99 -4.16
CA ALA A 94 -0.36 -1.50 -2.89
C ALA A 94 -1.79 -2.01 -3.10
N THR A 95 -2.03 -3.23 -2.65
CA THR A 95 -3.33 -3.87 -2.77
C THR A 95 -3.82 -4.21 -1.37
N VAL A 96 -4.99 -3.69 -1.01
CA VAL A 96 -5.60 -3.92 0.28
C VAL A 96 -6.81 -4.81 0.09
N TRP A 97 -6.78 -5.96 0.72
CA TRP A 97 -7.89 -6.91 0.70
C TRP A 97 -8.73 -6.72 1.94
N LEU A 98 -10.02 -6.56 1.75
CA LEU A 98 -10.98 -6.33 2.83
C LEU A 98 -12.16 -7.29 2.69
N PRO A 99 -12.78 -7.69 3.82
CA PRO A 99 -14.01 -8.45 3.74
C PRO A 99 -15.09 -7.67 2.98
N GLY A 100 -15.91 -8.36 2.22
CA GLY A 100 -16.98 -7.74 1.44
C GLY A 100 -18.17 -7.28 2.26
N ARG A 101 -18.12 -7.46 3.58
CA ARG A 101 -19.14 -7.00 4.50
C ARG A 101 -18.53 -6.09 5.55
N ALA A 102 -19.27 -5.04 5.83
CA ALA A 102 -18.91 -4.19 6.94
C ALA A 102 -19.06 -4.93 8.27
#